data_c413ec90a959c440a660d85917b42501
#
_entry.id   c413ec90a959c440a660d85917b42501
#
_cell.length_a   1.000
_cell.length_b   1.000
_cell.length_c   1.000
_cell.angle_alpha   90.00
_cell.angle_beta   90.00
_cell.angle_gamma   90.00
#
_symmetry.space_group_name_H-M   'P 1'
#
loop_
_entity.id
_entity.type
_entity.pdbx_description
1 polymer ?
#
loop_
_entity_poly.entity_id
_entity_poly.type
_entity_poly.pdbx_seq_one_letter_code
_entity_poly.pdbx_strand_id
1 'polypeptide(L)'
;PRINSEITGGSSSISGSSFTIEDTKDLANTLKSGRMPAPARIVQEEVVGPTLGAQSIQQGLWSFAIAFVLLMIYMVVMYDLIPGMLANCALLANLFFTLGILASFQSALTMPGIAGIVLTLGTAVDANVLIYERIKEEMRAGKGIKDALKAGYSNAFSAIFDSNFTSLITGIILLVTGTG
;
A
#
# COMPACT_ATOMS: atom_id res chain seq x y z
N PRO A 1 43.16 -7.70 12.93
CA PRO A 1 44.23 -7.56 11.93
C PRO A 1 45.53 -7.10 12.62
N ARG A 2 46.63 -7.80 12.38
CA ARG A 2 47.94 -7.37 12.86
C ARG A 2 48.70 -6.70 11.71
N ILE A 3 49.25 -5.53 11.95
CA ILE A 3 50.13 -4.83 11.03
C ILE A 3 51.53 -5.39 11.26
N ASN A 4 52.11 -6.05 10.27
CA ASN A 4 53.38 -6.73 10.39
C ASN A 4 54.61 -5.85 10.06
N SER A 5 54.40 -4.75 9.30
CA SER A 5 55.47 -3.81 8.92
C SER A 5 54.89 -2.49 8.45
N GLU A 6 55.72 -1.44 8.42
CA GLU A 6 55.36 -0.13 7.86
C GLU A 6 55.16 -0.22 6.34
N ILE A 7 54.07 0.38 5.85
CA ILE A 7 53.70 0.36 4.44
C ILE A 7 54.40 1.51 3.72
N THR A 8 55.58 1.27 3.19
CA THR A 8 56.38 2.27 2.48
C THR A 8 56.15 2.32 0.98
N GLY A 9 55.44 1.31 0.41
CA GLY A 9 55.30 1.14 -1.04
C GLY A 9 53.96 1.55 -1.65
N GLY A 10 53.03 2.14 -0.86
CA GLY A 10 51.70 2.57 -1.37
C GLY A 10 50.73 1.44 -1.72
N SER A 11 51.13 0.16 -1.61
CA SER A 11 50.24 -0.99 -1.79
C SER A 11 50.35 -1.92 -0.58
N SER A 12 49.20 -2.40 -0.11
CA SER A 12 49.11 -3.35 0.99
C SER A 12 48.20 -4.52 0.63
N SER A 13 48.52 -5.70 1.16
CA SER A 13 47.66 -6.88 1.02
C SER A 13 47.15 -7.33 2.38
N ILE A 14 45.88 -7.67 2.43
CA ILE A 14 45.21 -8.20 3.63
C ILE A 14 44.99 -9.68 3.36
N SER A 15 45.59 -10.56 4.17
CA SER A 15 45.43 -12.00 4.06
C SER A 15 44.99 -12.60 5.40
N GLY A 16 44.19 -13.65 5.34
CA GLY A 16 43.72 -14.39 6.50
C GLY A 16 43.26 -15.78 6.11
N SER A 17 43.45 -16.75 6.99
CA SER A 17 43.11 -18.18 6.73
C SER A 17 41.59 -18.45 6.71
N SER A 18 40.76 -17.50 7.13
CA SER A 18 39.33 -17.63 7.21
C SER A 18 38.54 -16.78 6.19
N PHE A 19 39.23 -16.12 5.25
CA PHE A 19 38.58 -15.33 4.23
C PHE A 19 37.92 -16.18 3.16
N THR A 20 36.63 -16.02 2.96
CA THR A 20 35.92 -16.56 1.79
C THR A 20 36.10 -15.64 0.58
N ILE A 21 35.71 -16.11 -0.61
CA ILE A 21 35.74 -15.31 -1.83
C ILE A 21 34.75 -14.11 -1.73
N GLU A 22 33.65 -14.31 -1.00
CA GLU A 22 32.66 -13.24 -0.75
C GLU A 22 33.20 -12.18 0.19
N ASP A 23 33.82 -12.56 1.30
CA ASP A 23 34.47 -11.64 2.25
C ASP A 23 35.52 -10.76 1.58
N THR A 24 36.30 -11.34 0.67
CA THR A 24 37.34 -10.59 -0.06
C THR A 24 36.77 -9.61 -1.07
N LYS A 25 35.64 -9.90 -1.71
CA LYS A 25 34.92 -8.96 -2.59
C LYS A 25 34.31 -7.82 -1.82
N ASP A 26 33.68 -8.10 -0.68
CA ASP A 26 33.05 -7.07 0.17
C ASP A 26 34.12 -6.15 0.77
N LEU A 27 35.24 -6.70 1.21
CA LEU A 27 36.36 -5.91 1.68
C LEU A 27 36.95 -5.03 0.57
N ALA A 28 37.09 -5.57 -0.65
CA ALA A 28 37.57 -4.81 -1.80
C ALA A 28 36.60 -3.68 -2.20
N ASN A 29 35.31 -3.93 -2.16
CA ASN A 29 34.27 -2.90 -2.42
C ASN A 29 34.27 -1.81 -1.35
N THR A 30 34.42 -2.19 -0.08
CA THR A 30 34.50 -1.24 1.04
C THR A 30 35.75 -0.36 0.94
N LEU A 31 36.89 -0.94 0.55
CA LEU A 31 38.11 -0.18 0.35
C LEU A 31 38.06 0.73 -0.89
N LYS A 32 37.38 0.29 -1.97
CA LYS A 32 37.15 1.09 -3.18
C LYS A 32 36.23 2.29 -2.95
N SER A 33 35.23 2.16 -2.08
CA SER A 33 34.32 3.25 -1.74
C SER A 33 34.94 4.34 -0.88
N GLY A 34 36.18 4.14 -0.40
CA GLY A 34 36.91 5.11 0.37
C GLY A 34 36.48 5.20 1.84
N ARG A 35 37.21 6.01 2.60
CA ARG A 35 36.92 6.22 4.02
C ARG A 35 35.66 7.09 4.16
N MET A 36 34.60 6.54 4.74
CA MET A 36 33.42 7.35 5.09
C MET A 36 33.83 8.44 6.09
N PRO A 37 33.47 9.71 5.85
CA PRO A 37 33.83 10.83 6.74
C PRO A 37 33.11 10.78 8.09
N ALA A 38 32.09 9.94 8.22
CA ALA A 38 31.38 9.70 9.48
C ALA A 38 31.10 8.21 9.66
N PRO A 39 31.08 7.67 10.90
CA PRO A 39 30.73 6.28 11.14
C PRO A 39 29.25 6.07 10.74
N ALA A 40 29.04 5.27 9.69
CA ALA A 40 27.69 4.85 9.32
C ALA A 40 27.18 3.86 10.37
N ARG A 41 26.01 4.16 10.94
CA ARG A 41 25.29 3.25 11.82
C ARG A 41 24.16 2.64 11.01
N ILE A 42 24.11 1.32 10.94
CA ILE A 42 22.92 0.63 10.43
C ILE A 42 21.80 0.91 11.44
N VAL A 43 20.81 1.67 11.00
CA VAL A 43 19.65 2.06 11.84
C VAL A 43 18.58 0.98 11.77
N GLN A 44 18.44 0.32 10.62
CA GLN A 44 17.52 -0.78 10.42
C GLN A 44 18.09 -1.69 9.31
N GLU A 45 18.11 -2.98 9.56
CA GLU A 45 18.41 -4.00 8.58
C GLU A 45 17.23 -4.95 8.52
N GLU A 46 16.54 -4.99 7.41
CA GLU A 46 15.41 -5.87 7.18
C GLU A 46 15.79 -6.87 6.09
N VAL A 47 16.23 -8.05 6.51
CA VAL A 47 16.56 -9.15 5.60
C VAL A 47 15.33 -10.01 5.39
N VAL A 48 14.56 -9.71 4.35
CA VAL A 48 13.44 -10.56 3.93
C VAL A 48 13.92 -11.55 2.89
N GLY A 49 14.01 -12.82 3.27
CA GLY A 49 14.33 -13.89 2.32
C GLY A 49 13.28 -13.98 1.21
N PRO A 50 13.67 -14.33 -0.04
CA PRO A 50 12.75 -14.38 -1.18
C PRO A 50 11.53 -15.28 -0.95
N THR A 51 11.69 -16.33 -0.18
CA THR A 51 10.63 -17.29 0.16
C THR A 51 9.62 -16.72 1.18
N LEU A 52 10.09 -15.97 2.19
CA LEU A 52 9.25 -15.34 3.19
C LEU A 52 8.43 -14.19 2.58
N GLY A 53 9.04 -13.42 1.66
CA GLY A 53 8.33 -12.36 0.92
C GLY A 53 7.21 -12.92 0.05
N ALA A 54 7.45 -13.98 -0.70
CA ALA A 54 6.45 -14.64 -1.54
C ALA A 54 5.30 -15.22 -0.71
N GLN A 55 5.58 -15.88 0.41
CA GLN A 55 4.57 -16.44 1.31
C GLN A 55 3.71 -15.33 1.92
N SER A 56 4.30 -14.25 2.37
CA SER A 56 3.57 -13.11 2.95
C SER A 56 2.66 -12.43 1.94
N ILE A 57 3.12 -12.24 0.69
CA ILE A 57 2.31 -11.70 -0.40
C ILE A 57 1.14 -12.64 -0.71
N GLN A 58 1.36 -13.95 -0.78
CA GLN A 58 0.31 -14.91 -1.03
C GLN A 58 -0.74 -14.91 0.08
N GLN A 59 -0.33 -14.87 1.35
CA GLN A 59 -1.25 -14.74 2.49
C GLN A 59 -2.02 -13.42 2.45
N GLY A 60 -1.36 -12.32 2.09
CA GLY A 60 -2.00 -11.02 1.91
C GLY A 60 -3.06 -11.03 0.81
N LEU A 61 -2.77 -11.65 -0.34
CA LEU A 61 -3.73 -11.80 -1.44
C LEU A 61 -4.95 -12.65 -1.05
N TRP A 62 -4.75 -13.74 -0.30
CA TRP A 62 -5.86 -14.55 0.20
C TRP A 62 -6.73 -13.78 1.19
N SER A 63 -6.12 -13.06 2.13
CA SER A 63 -6.84 -12.19 3.07
C SER A 63 -7.63 -11.11 2.35
N PHE A 64 -7.02 -10.50 1.34
CA PHE A 64 -7.68 -9.53 0.47
C PHE A 64 -8.89 -10.12 -0.25
N ALA A 65 -8.74 -11.30 -0.88
CA ALA A 65 -9.83 -11.97 -1.60
C ALA A 65 -11.00 -12.31 -0.66
N ILE A 66 -10.72 -12.80 0.54
CA ILE A 66 -11.75 -13.11 1.54
C ILE A 66 -12.47 -11.82 1.97
N ALA A 67 -11.73 -10.76 2.30
CA ALA A 67 -12.30 -9.48 2.69
C ALA A 67 -13.17 -8.88 1.59
N PHE A 68 -12.71 -8.96 0.34
CA PHE A 68 -13.43 -8.47 -0.83
C PHE A 68 -14.76 -9.19 -1.04
N VAL A 69 -14.76 -10.52 -0.96
CA VAL A 69 -15.99 -11.33 -1.08
C VAL A 69 -16.96 -11.03 0.07
N LEU A 70 -16.46 -10.89 1.30
CA LEU A 70 -17.29 -10.53 2.44
C LEU A 70 -17.94 -9.15 2.26
N LEU A 71 -17.21 -8.17 1.74
CA LEU A 71 -17.75 -6.84 1.43
C LEU A 71 -18.84 -6.92 0.35
N MET A 72 -18.64 -7.70 -0.70
CA MET A 72 -19.65 -7.88 -1.75
C MET A 72 -20.94 -8.50 -1.20
N ILE A 73 -20.82 -9.54 -0.36
CA ILE A 73 -21.97 -10.17 0.30
C ILE A 73 -22.67 -9.17 1.22
N TYR A 74 -21.92 -8.45 2.05
CA TYR A 74 -22.44 -7.44 2.94
C TYR A 74 -23.29 -6.39 2.20
N MET A 75 -22.78 -5.86 1.07
CA MET A 75 -23.50 -4.86 0.28
C MET A 75 -24.85 -5.38 -0.26
N VAL A 76 -24.90 -6.63 -0.72
CA VAL A 76 -26.16 -7.24 -1.21
C VAL A 76 -27.13 -7.47 -0.07
N VAL A 77 -26.66 -7.94 1.09
CA VAL A 77 -27.52 -8.23 2.25
C VAL A 77 -28.12 -6.95 2.87
N MET A 78 -27.33 -5.89 2.94
CA MET A 78 -27.75 -4.63 3.59
C MET A 78 -28.58 -3.70 2.72
N TYR A 79 -28.36 -3.72 1.39
CA TYR A 79 -28.94 -2.74 0.46
C TYR A 79 -29.90 -3.36 -0.57
N ASP A 80 -30.28 -4.59 -0.42
CA ASP A 80 -31.05 -5.37 -1.38
C ASP A 80 -30.28 -5.71 -2.67
N LEU A 81 -30.87 -6.60 -3.47
CA LEU A 81 -30.21 -7.19 -4.63
C LEU A 81 -29.78 -6.14 -5.68
N ILE A 82 -30.67 -5.22 -6.02
CA ILE A 82 -30.43 -4.25 -7.12
C ILE A 82 -29.39 -3.18 -6.72
N PRO A 83 -29.56 -2.42 -5.62
CA PRO A 83 -28.55 -1.45 -5.19
C PRO A 83 -27.22 -2.12 -4.80
N GLY A 84 -27.29 -3.29 -4.14
CA GLY A 84 -26.10 -4.04 -3.75
C GLY A 84 -25.28 -4.52 -4.95
N MET A 85 -25.93 -5.03 -6.01
CA MET A 85 -25.22 -5.40 -7.25
C MET A 85 -24.62 -4.19 -7.96
N LEU A 86 -25.31 -3.06 -7.97
CA LEU A 86 -24.79 -1.82 -8.56
C LEU A 86 -23.53 -1.34 -7.80
N ALA A 87 -23.57 -1.37 -6.46
CA ALA A 87 -22.42 -1.04 -5.64
C ALA A 87 -21.25 -2.02 -5.87
N ASN A 88 -21.53 -3.31 -6.03
CA ASN A 88 -20.51 -4.31 -6.33
C ASN A 88 -19.87 -4.08 -7.71
N CYS A 89 -20.64 -3.68 -8.72
CA CYS A 89 -20.08 -3.27 -10.01
C CYS A 89 -19.15 -2.05 -9.88
N ALA A 90 -19.55 -1.07 -9.10
CA ALA A 90 -18.72 0.12 -8.82
C ALA A 90 -17.43 -0.27 -8.07
N LEU A 91 -17.51 -1.20 -7.10
CA LEU A 91 -16.38 -1.71 -6.35
C LEU A 91 -15.39 -2.47 -7.25
N LEU A 92 -15.89 -3.33 -8.15
CA LEU A 92 -15.07 -4.02 -9.14
C LEU A 92 -14.38 -3.04 -10.11
N ALA A 93 -15.10 -2.02 -10.57
CA ALA A 93 -14.52 -0.99 -11.42
C ALA A 93 -13.42 -0.22 -10.67
N ASN A 94 -13.65 0.16 -9.40
CA ASN A 94 -12.64 0.81 -8.57
C ASN A 94 -11.39 -0.04 -8.41
N LEU A 95 -11.56 -1.35 -8.11
CA LEU A 95 -10.43 -2.29 -8.01
C LEU A 95 -9.66 -2.37 -9.33
N PHE A 96 -10.36 -2.47 -10.45
CA PHE A 96 -9.74 -2.53 -11.78
C PHE A 96 -8.92 -1.27 -12.09
N PHE A 97 -9.47 -0.08 -11.82
CA PHE A 97 -8.74 1.17 -12.02
C PHE A 97 -7.55 1.30 -11.05
N THR A 98 -7.71 0.92 -9.79
CA THR A 98 -6.61 0.97 -8.81
C THR A 98 -5.45 0.07 -9.23
N LEU A 99 -5.74 -1.17 -9.62
CA LEU A 99 -4.71 -2.10 -10.12
C LEU A 99 -4.09 -1.62 -11.44
N GLY A 100 -4.90 -1.04 -12.33
CA GLY A 100 -4.41 -0.45 -13.59
C GLY A 100 -3.44 0.70 -13.36
N ILE A 101 -3.74 1.58 -12.42
CA ILE A 101 -2.86 2.69 -12.03
C ILE A 101 -1.55 2.15 -11.42
N LEU A 102 -1.63 1.22 -10.48
CA LEU A 102 -0.44 0.60 -9.86
C LEU A 102 0.44 -0.09 -10.91
N ALA A 103 -0.16 -0.82 -11.84
CA ALA A 103 0.56 -1.45 -12.94
C ALA A 103 1.23 -0.42 -13.87
N SER A 104 0.58 0.71 -14.14
CA SER A 104 1.12 1.80 -14.95
C SER A 104 2.37 2.43 -14.32
N PHE A 105 2.41 2.54 -13.01
CA PHE A 105 3.59 3.03 -12.28
C PHE A 105 4.68 1.97 -12.07
N GLN A 106 4.49 0.74 -12.58
CA GLN A 106 5.40 -0.40 -12.37
C GLN A 106 5.71 -0.64 -10.86
N SER A 107 4.76 -0.30 -10.00
CA SER A 107 4.93 -0.44 -8.56
C SER A 107 4.95 -1.92 -8.18
N ALA A 108 5.95 -2.33 -7.42
CA ALA A 108 5.99 -3.67 -6.86
C ALA A 108 4.85 -3.87 -5.86
N LEU A 109 4.17 -5.01 -5.96
CA LEU A 109 3.11 -5.38 -5.01
C LEU A 109 3.76 -5.85 -3.70
N THR A 110 3.91 -4.92 -2.77
CA THR A 110 4.44 -5.17 -1.42
C THR A 110 3.32 -5.39 -0.41
N MET A 111 3.64 -5.92 0.77
CA MET A 111 2.66 -6.07 1.85
C MET A 111 1.97 -4.75 2.24
N PRO A 112 2.68 -3.63 2.43
CA PRO A 112 2.05 -2.33 2.65
C PRO A 112 1.18 -1.88 1.48
N GLY A 113 1.58 -2.21 0.24
CA GLY A 113 0.78 -1.92 -0.96
C GLY A 113 -0.56 -2.68 -0.97
N ILE A 114 -0.58 -3.96 -0.59
CA ILE A 114 -1.82 -4.74 -0.45
C ILE A 114 -2.71 -4.12 0.63
N ALA A 115 -2.16 -3.74 1.77
CA ALA A 115 -2.91 -3.07 2.83
C ALA A 115 -3.51 -1.74 2.35
N GLY A 116 -2.78 -0.96 1.54
CA GLY A 116 -3.26 0.26 0.90
C GLY A 116 -4.44 0.01 -0.05
N ILE A 117 -4.40 -1.06 -0.85
CA ILE A 117 -5.51 -1.45 -1.73
C ILE A 117 -6.76 -1.79 -0.90
N VAL A 118 -6.61 -2.57 0.17
CA VAL A 118 -7.72 -2.92 1.08
C VAL A 118 -8.35 -1.67 1.69
N LEU A 119 -7.52 -0.74 2.15
CA LEU A 119 -7.98 0.53 2.70
C LEU A 119 -8.74 1.37 1.65
N THR A 120 -8.21 1.46 0.43
CA THR A 120 -8.87 2.19 -0.67
C THR A 120 -10.22 1.57 -1.03
N LEU A 121 -10.34 0.25 -1.04
CA LEU A 121 -11.62 -0.43 -1.25
C LEU A 121 -12.61 -0.16 -0.13
N GLY A 122 -12.15 -0.13 1.12
CA GLY A 122 -12.99 0.24 2.27
C GLY A 122 -13.59 1.63 2.11
N THR A 123 -12.76 2.63 1.78
CA THR A 123 -13.24 4.00 1.56
C THR A 123 -14.15 4.14 0.32
N ALA A 124 -13.93 3.34 -0.72
CA ALA A 124 -14.80 3.32 -1.89
C ALA A 124 -16.21 2.76 -1.57
N VAL A 125 -16.28 1.76 -0.69
CA VAL A 125 -17.57 1.23 -0.19
C VAL A 125 -18.30 2.27 0.64
N ASP A 126 -17.60 3.00 1.52
CA ASP A 126 -18.18 4.04 2.37
C ASP A 126 -18.93 5.11 1.56
N ALA A 127 -18.40 5.52 0.41
CA ALA A 127 -19.09 6.48 -0.46
C ALA A 127 -20.43 5.94 -0.96
N ASN A 128 -20.50 4.68 -1.38
CA ASN A 128 -21.73 4.03 -1.83
C ASN A 128 -22.72 3.87 -0.68
N VAL A 129 -22.24 3.44 0.49
CA VAL A 129 -23.02 3.31 1.72
C VAL A 129 -23.67 4.66 2.09
N LEU A 130 -22.89 5.73 2.08
CA LEU A 130 -23.36 7.06 2.44
C LEU A 130 -24.48 7.54 1.50
N ILE A 131 -24.31 7.34 0.19
CA ILE A 131 -25.36 7.67 -0.79
C ILE A 131 -26.64 6.88 -0.50
N TYR A 132 -26.54 5.58 -0.31
CA TYR A 132 -27.71 4.72 -0.08
C TYR A 132 -28.43 5.04 1.23
N GLU A 133 -27.69 5.31 2.30
CA GLU A 133 -28.29 5.71 3.57
C GLU A 133 -29.03 7.05 3.44
N ARG A 134 -28.45 8.03 2.73
CA ARG A 134 -29.13 9.30 2.47
C ARG A 134 -30.40 9.13 1.62
N ILE A 135 -30.37 8.26 0.63
CA ILE A 135 -31.56 7.93 -0.16
C ILE A 135 -32.64 7.26 0.72
N LYS A 136 -32.25 6.31 1.58
CA LYS A 136 -33.18 5.67 2.52
C LYS A 136 -33.79 6.66 3.50
N GLU A 137 -33.02 7.59 4.04
CA GLU A 137 -33.51 8.67 4.91
C GLU A 137 -34.57 9.50 4.21
N GLU A 138 -34.32 9.94 2.98
CA GLU A 138 -35.26 10.75 2.19
C GLU A 138 -36.53 9.96 1.82
N MET A 139 -36.42 8.66 1.55
CA MET A 139 -37.58 7.80 1.33
C MET A 139 -38.40 7.61 2.60
N ARG A 140 -37.75 7.46 3.77
CA ARG A 140 -38.42 7.38 5.08
C ARG A 140 -39.15 8.70 5.43
N ALA A 141 -38.62 9.83 4.93
CA ALA A 141 -39.28 11.15 5.06
C ALA A 141 -40.50 11.31 4.14
N GLY A 142 -40.88 10.28 3.37
CA GLY A 142 -42.07 10.25 2.51
C GLY A 142 -41.87 10.82 1.11
N LYS A 143 -40.64 11.07 0.67
CA LYS A 143 -40.36 11.51 -0.70
C LYS A 143 -40.49 10.35 -1.70
N GLY A 144 -40.97 10.68 -2.91
CA GLY A 144 -40.98 9.73 -4.01
C GLY A 144 -39.55 9.28 -4.41
N ILE A 145 -39.42 8.10 -5.04
CA ILE A 145 -38.12 7.49 -5.39
C ILE A 145 -37.23 8.47 -6.15
N LYS A 146 -37.74 9.21 -7.13
CA LYS A 146 -36.94 10.15 -7.93
C LYS A 146 -36.41 11.33 -7.10
N ASP A 147 -37.25 11.86 -6.23
CA ASP A 147 -36.90 13.02 -5.38
C ASP A 147 -35.95 12.57 -4.25
N ALA A 148 -36.17 11.40 -3.67
CA ALA A 148 -35.28 10.78 -2.69
C ALA A 148 -33.90 10.51 -3.28
N LEU A 149 -33.84 10.00 -4.51
CA LEU A 149 -32.58 9.76 -5.21
C LEU A 149 -31.80 11.08 -5.42
N LYS A 150 -32.47 12.10 -5.96
CA LYS A 150 -31.86 13.42 -6.21
C LYS A 150 -31.40 14.09 -4.91
N ALA A 151 -32.20 14.07 -3.88
CA ALA A 151 -31.86 14.64 -2.58
C ALA A 151 -30.77 13.86 -1.88
N GLY A 152 -30.81 12.53 -1.92
CA GLY A 152 -29.80 11.65 -1.33
C GLY A 152 -28.41 11.88 -1.92
N TYR A 153 -28.30 11.94 -3.24
CA TYR A 153 -27.03 12.26 -3.91
C TYR A 153 -26.54 13.67 -3.56
N SER A 154 -27.43 14.67 -3.57
CA SER A 154 -27.06 16.05 -3.23
C SER A 154 -26.56 16.18 -1.79
N ASN A 155 -27.22 15.50 -0.85
CA ASN A 155 -26.87 15.54 0.57
C ASN A 155 -25.60 14.72 0.88
N ALA A 156 -25.38 13.63 0.15
CA ALA A 156 -24.16 12.81 0.30
C ALA A 156 -22.93 13.47 -0.31
N PHE A 157 -23.09 14.30 -1.35
CA PHE A 157 -21.98 14.83 -2.14
C PHE A 157 -20.94 15.59 -1.30
N SER A 158 -21.39 16.47 -0.41
CA SER A 158 -20.49 17.26 0.44
C SER A 158 -19.63 16.35 1.32
N ALA A 159 -20.23 15.37 1.99
CA ALA A 159 -19.53 14.48 2.88
C ALA A 159 -18.52 13.58 2.11
N ILE A 160 -18.91 13.11 0.92
CA ILE A 160 -18.03 12.31 0.05
C ILE A 160 -16.85 13.16 -0.44
N PHE A 161 -17.12 14.40 -0.85
CA PHE A 161 -16.09 15.32 -1.30
C PHE A 161 -15.08 15.61 -0.17
N ASP A 162 -15.55 15.93 1.02
CA ASP A 162 -14.72 16.24 2.18
C ASP A 162 -13.85 15.03 2.59
N SER A 163 -14.43 13.84 2.59
CA SER A 163 -13.71 12.59 2.89
C SER A 163 -12.59 12.32 1.87
N ASN A 164 -12.90 12.42 0.57
CA ASN A 164 -11.90 12.20 -0.48
C ASN A 164 -10.82 13.29 -0.47
N PHE A 165 -11.18 14.54 -0.18
CA PHE A 165 -10.24 15.64 -0.07
C PHE A 165 -9.28 15.45 1.12
N THR A 166 -9.81 15.02 2.26
CA THR A 166 -8.99 14.67 3.44
C THR A 166 -8.03 13.52 3.14
N SER A 167 -8.51 12.49 2.45
CA SER A 167 -7.69 11.35 2.03
C SER A 167 -6.57 11.78 1.07
N LEU A 168 -6.88 12.69 0.13
CA LEU A 168 -5.89 13.26 -0.79
C LEU A 168 -4.80 14.03 -0.06
N ILE A 169 -5.18 14.90 0.89
CA ILE A 169 -4.22 15.65 1.71
C ILE A 169 -3.31 14.69 2.48
N THR A 170 -3.91 13.69 3.13
CA THR A 170 -3.17 12.68 3.87
C THR A 170 -2.18 11.92 2.97
N GLY A 171 -2.63 11.53 1.77
CA GLY A 171 -1.77 10.88 0.78
C GLY A 171 -0.59 11.76 0.33
N ILE A 172 -0.83 13.05 0.09
CA ILE A 172 0.24 14.00 -0.26
C ILE A 172 1.23 14.17 0.89
N ILE A 173 0.74 14.30 2.13
CA ILE A 173 1.61 14.41 3.30
C ILE A 173 2.49 13.16 3.42
N LEU A 174 1.91 11.97 3.32
CA LEU A 174 2.64 10.71 3.36
C LEU A 174 3.66 10.58 2.22
N LEU A 175 3.32 11.05 1.02
CA LEU A 175 4.25 11.07 -0.11
C LEU A 175 5.45 11.98 0.13
N VAL A 176 5.23 13.14 0.75
CA VAL A 176 6.31 14.12 1.01
C VAL A 176 7.13 13.75 2.23
N THR A 177 6.51 13.21 3.28
CA THR A 177 7.19 12.88 4.55
C THR A 177 7.64 11.43 4.62
N GLY A 178 7.00 10.54 3.90
CA GLY A 178 7.30 9.12 3.84
C GLY A 178 8.47 8.83 2.91
N THR A 179 9.63 9.36 3.21
CA THR A 179 10.90 8.96 2.58
C THR A 179 11.42 7.71 3.28
N GLY A 180 10.96 6.57 2.88
CA GLY A 180 11.48 5.29 3.35
C GLY A 180 11.44 4.29 2.24
#